data_850cad4a1ed42c8d833759028f1fbe7c
#
_entry.id   850cad4a1ed42c8d833759028f1fbe7c
#
_cell.length_a   1.000
_cell.length_b   1.000
_cell.length_c   1.000
_cell.angle_alpha   90.00
_cell.angle_beta   90.00
_cell.angle_gamma   90.00
#
_symmetry.space_group_name_H-M   'P 1'
#
loop_
_entity.id
_entity.type
_entity.pdbx_description
1 polymer ?
#
loop_
_entity_poly.entity_id
_entity_poly.type
_entity_poly.pdbx_seq_one_letter_code
_entity_poly.pdbx_strand_id
1 'polypeptide(L)'
;AGAARVFAIEVGCAQLDGSLASDPRVCAMDKINVRYLRREDIPAERLDGVTADLSFISLTYILPIVASILPQNGDAFLLIKPQFECGGVGLDKHGILKDKNKRLSIVLELAQFSAQVGLRPVNVTAAPVKPRKNVEYILHCIKAEGDMSDAFQTRIAALD
;
A
#
# COMPACT_ATOMS: atom_id res chain seq x y z
N ALA A 1 -2.26 -9.92 14.86
CA ALA A 1 -1.30 -10.75 14.15
C ALA A 1 0.10 -10.79 14.84
N GLY A 2 0.19 -10.48 16.14
CA GLY A 2 1.43 -10.64 16.90
C GLY A 2 2.43 -9.47 16.81
N ALA A 3 2.03 -8.31 16.28
CA ALA A 3 2.88 -7.13 16.30
C ALA A 3 3.18 -6.69 17.74
N ALA A 4 4.45 -6.40 18.04
CA ALA A 4 4.87 -5.89 19.33
C ALA A 4 4.44 -4.42 19.52
N ARG A 5 4.47 -3.64 18.44
CA ARG A 5 4.02 -2.25 18.41
C ARG A 5 3.49 -1.87 17.02
N VAL A 6 2.48 -1.02 16.98
CA VAL A 6 1.90 -0.47 15.74
C VAL A 6 1.78 1.04 15.88
N PHE A 7 2.30 1.78 14.91
CA PHE A 7 2.07 3.21 14.74
C PHE A 7 0.97 3.38 13.70
N ALA A 8 -0.22 3.75 14.15
CA ALA A 8 -1.39 3.91 13.30
C ALA A 8 -1.48 5.37 12.85
N ILE A 9 -1.05 5.62 11.61
CA ILE A 9 -0.96 6.97 11.04
C ILE A 9 -2.24 7.26 10.26
N GLU A 10 -2.91 8.35 10.60
CA GLU A 10 -4.19 8.73 10.04
C GLU A 10 -4.28 10.25 9.83
N VAL A 11 -4.78 10.69 8.67
CA VAL A 11 -5.00 12.10 8.37
C VAL A 11 -6.22 12.65 9.11
N GLY A 12 -7.20 11.81 9.40
CA GLY A 12 -8.37 12.13 10.22
C GLY A 12 -8.06 12.18 11.72
N CYS A 13 -9.10 12.07 12.52
CA CYS A 13 -8.99 12.02 13.96
C CYS A 13 -9.97 10.99 14.50
N ALA A 14 -9.54 10.20 15.49
CA ALA A 14 -10.34 9.19 16.18
C ALA A 14 -11.02 8.19 15.23
N GLN A 15 -10.31 7.73 14.20
CA GLN A 15 -10.81 6.76 13.23
C GLN A 15 -10.57 5.30 13.65
N LEU A 16 -9.69 5.07 14.63
CA LEU A 16 -9.42 3.73 15.15
C LEU A 16 -10.63 3.19 15.92
N ASP A 17 -10.92 1.90 15.73
CA ASP A 17 -11.84 1.17 16.61
C ASP A 17 -11.39 1.30 18.07
N GLY A 18 -12.35 1.43 18.99
CA GLY A 18 -12.08 1.65 20.41
C GLY A 18 -11.21 0.55 21.04
N SER A 19 -11.33 -0.70 20.58
CA SER A 19 -10.51 -1.81 21.03
C SER A 19 -9.03 -1.68 20.62
N LEU A 20 -8.78 -1.10 19.44
CA LEU A 20 -7.42 -0.82 18.96
C LEU A 20 -6.86 0.45 19.61
N ALA A 21 -7.68 1.47 19.76
CA ALA A 21 -7.26 2.73 20.39
C ALA A 21 -6.85 2.55 21.86
N SER A 22 -7.43 1.56 22.55
CA SER A 22 -7.09 1.20 23.94
C SER A 22 -5.99 0.13 24.09
N ASP A 23 -5.52 -0.47 23.00
CA ASP A 23 -4.45 -1.47 23.04
C ASP A 23 -3.09 -0.77 23.30
N PRO A 24 -2.37 -1.12 24.39
CA PRO A 24 -1.09 -0.47 24.72
C PRO A 24 0.01 -0.64 23.67
N ARG A 25 -0.17 -1.57 22.72
CA ARG A 25 0.75 -1.76 21.60
C ARG A 25 0.49 -0.78 20.46
N VAL A 26 -0.66 -0.10 20.43
CA VAL A 26 -1.06 0.81 19.36
C VAL A 26 -0.78 2.25 19.76
N CYS A 27 0.01 2.94 18.96
CA CYS A 27 0.25 4.36 19.05
C CYS A 27 -0.56 5.06 17.94
N ALA A 28 -1.66 5.69 18.28
CA ALA A 28 -2.43 6.48 17.33
C ALA A 28 -1.69 7.79 17.02
N MET A 29 -1.52 8.07 15.74
CA MET A 29 -0.85 9.26 15.20
C MET A 29 -1.84 9.98 14.25
N ASP A 30 -2.80 10.65 14.86
CA ASP A 30 -3.87 11.38 14.16
C ASP A 30 -3.38 12.70 13.54
N LYS A 31 -4.11 13.18 12.53
CA LYS A 31 -3.86 14.44 11.81
C LYS A 31 -2.49 14.49 11.10
N ILE A 32 -1.94 13.33 10.77
CA ILE A 32 -0.70 13.22 10.02
C ILE A 32 -1.02 12.84 8.56
N ASN A 33 -0.67 13.74 7.65
CA ASN A 33 -0.74 13.44 6.24
C ASN A 33 0.52 12.64 5.84
N VAL A 34 0.32 11.38 5.47
CA VAL A 34 1.40 10.45 5.10
C VAL A 34 2.30 10.98 3.97
N ARG A 35 1.81 11.91 3.12
CA ARG A 35 2.62 12.54 2.06
C ARG A 35 3.81 13.33 2.57
N TYR A 36 3.81 13.71 3.83
CA TYR A 36 4.86 14.52 4.47
C TYR A 36 5.56 13.78 5.61
N LEU A 37 5.22 12.49 5.79
CA LEU A 37 5.78 11.66 6.85
C LEU A 37 7.27 11.42 6.60
N ARG A 38 8.07 11.59 7.66
CA ARG A 38 9.49 11.31 7.68
C ARG A 38 9.80 10.24 8.73
N ARG A 39 10.94 9.60 8.59
CA ARG A 39 11.35 8.55 9.53
C ARG A 39 11.42 9.06 10.99
N GLU A 40 11.90 10.27 11.19
CA GLU A 40 12.01 10.91 12.51
C GLU A 40 10.66 11.24 13.16
N ASP A 41 9.58 11.31 12.40
CA ASP A 41 8.23 11.55 12.93
C ASP A 41 7.66 10.30 13.62
N ILE A 42 8.25 9.12 13.39
CA ILE A 42 7.82 7.85 13.96
C ILE A 42 8.70 7.54 15.17
N PRO A 43 8.15 7.51 16.41
CA PRO A 43 8.91 7.33 17.64
C PRO A 43 9.27 5.85 17.86
N ALA A 44 9.98 5.25 16.93
CA ALA A 44 10.45 3.88 16.97
C ALA A 44 11.94 3.81 16.69
N GLU A 45 12.68 3.02 17.44
CA GLU A 45 14.10 2.74 17.13
C GLU A 45 14.24 1.91 15.87
N ARG A 46 13.33 0.94 15.68
CA ARG A 46 13.28 0.03 14.54
C ARG A 46 11.86 -0.08 14.00
N LEU A 47 11.76 -0.22 12.69
CA LEU A 47 10.55 -0.63 11.98
C LEU A 47 10.84 -1.95 11.27
N ASP A 48 9.94 -2.92 11.35
CA ASP A 48 10.07 -4.20 10.65
C ASP A 48 9.29 -4.20 9.35
N GLY A 49 8.19 -3.42 9.28
CA GLY A 49 7.36 -3.36 8.08
C GLY A 49 6.39 -2.19 8.09
N VAL A 50 5.80 -1.97 6.93
CA VAL A 50 4.73 -0.98 6.69
C VAL A 50 3.55 -1.68 6.03
N THR A 51 2.34 -1.34 6.47
CA THR A 51 1.11 -1.66 5.76
C THR A 51 0.41 -0.36 5.37
N ALA A 52 -0.10 -0.26 4.14
CA ALA A 52 -0.83 0.92 3.68
C ALA A 52 -2.13 0.55 2.97
N ASP A 53 -3.24 1.01 3.54
CA ASP A 53 -4.57 0.98 2.96
C ASP A 53 -5.07 2.44 2.89
N LEU A 54 -4.84 3.10 1.76
CA LEU A 54 -5.11 4.51 1.56
C LEU A 54 -6.22 4.71 0.53
N SER A 55 -7.00 5.78 0.70
CA SER A 55 -8.07 6.14 -0.22
C SER A 55 -7.86 7.55 -0.79
N PHE A 56 -8.30 7.75 -2.03
CA PHE A 56 -8.27 9.05 -2.72
C PHE A 56 -6.87 9.63 -2.93
N ILE A 57 -5.85 8.78 -2.98
CA ILE A 57 -4.47 9.15 -3.26
C ILE A 57 -3.80 8.05 -4.09
N SER A 58 -2.94 8.41 -5.02
CA SER A 58 -2.12 7.45 -5.74
C SER A 58 -0.94 6.97 -4.88
N LEU A 59 -0.64 5.68 -4.96
CA LEU A 59 0.54 5.09 -4.33
C LEU A 59 1.85 5.65 -4.87
N THR A 60 1.87 6.28 -6.05
CA THR A 60 3.06 6.94 -6.57
C THR A 60 3.59 8.05 -5.65
N TYR A 61 2.72 8.69 -4.86
CA TYR A 61 3.13 9.66 -3.83
C TYR A 61 3.62 9.00 -2.54
N ILE A 62 3.26 7.74 -2.30
CA ILE A 62 3.48 7.06 -1.03
C ILE A 62 4.70 6.14 -1.09
N LEU A 63 4.93 5.49 -2.22
CA LEU A 63 6.05 4.56 -2.41
C LEU A 63 7.42 5.16 -2.05
N PRO A 64 7.77 6.40 -2.47
CA PRO A 64 9.04 7.02 -2.06
C PRO A 64 9.14 7.23 -0.54
N ILE A 65 8.01 7.53 0.13
CA ILE A 65 7.96 7.73 1.57
C ILE A 65 8.15 6.41 2.29
N VAL A 66 7.44 5.36 1.89
CA VAL A 66 7.62 4.00 2.42
C VAL A 66 9.08 3.56 2.26
N ALA A 67 9.67 3.80 1.09
CA ALA A 67 11.07 3.51 0.83
C ALA A 67 12.02 4.26 1.78
N SER A 68 11.71 5.50 2.14
CA SER A 68 12.56 6.32 3.01
C SER A 68 12.50 5.92 4.48
N ILE A 69 11.35 5.40 4.94
CA ILE A 69 11.14 5.06 6.36
C ILE A 69 11.50 3.61 6.70
N LEU A 70 11.43 2.70 5.72
CA LEU A 70 11.76 1.30 5.93
C LEU A 70 13.27 1.05 6.01
N PRO A 71 13.74 0.20 6.94
CA PRO A 71 15.11 -0.30 6.93
C PRO A 71 15.33 -1.27 5.77
N GLN A 72 16.59 -1.55 5.44
CA GLN A 72 16.94 -2.61 4.48
C GLN A 72 16.33 -3.95 4.92
N ASN A 73 15.78 -4.66 3.95
CA ASN A 73 15.02 -5.91 4.09
C ASN A 73 13.69 -5.78 4.88
N GLY A 74 13.23 -4.56 5.16
CA GLY A 74 11.90 -4.33 5.73
C GLY A 74 10.81 -4.61 4.70
N ASP A 75 9.66 -5.12 5.17
CA ASP A 75 8.51 -5.49 4.34
C ASP A 75 7.52 -4.33 4.17
N ALA A 76 6.97 -4.19 2.97
CA ALA A 76 5.84 -3.29 2.68
C ALA A 76 4.68 -4.06 2.06
N PHE A 77 3.49 -3.97 2.67
CA PHE A 77 2.23 -4.49 2.14
C PHE A 77 1.31 -3.33 1.79
N LEU A 78 1.07 -3.13 0.51
CA LEU A 78 0.40 -1.96 -0.03
C LEU A 78 -0.86 -2.37 -0.77
N LEU A 79 -2.01 -1.81 -0.39
CA LEU A 79 -3.27 -2.05 -1.08
C LEU A 79 -3.38 -1.13 -2.29
N ILE A 80 -3.26 -1.71 -3.48
CA ILE A 80 -3.50 -1.03 -4.76
C ILE A 80 -5.00 -0.95 -4.97
N LYS A 81 -5.50 0.27 -5.16
CA LYS A 81 -6.89 0.58 -5.47
C LYS A 81 -6.96 1.20 -6.88
N PRO A 82 -7.15 0.40 -7.94
CA PRO A 82 -7.07 0.89 -9.32
C PRO A 82 -8.00 2.07 -9.60
N GLN A 83 -9.14 2.17 -8.90
CA GLN A 83 -10.06 3.29 -9.01
C GLN A 83 -9.47 4.64 -8.59
N PHE A 84 -8.42 4.65 -7.76
CA PHE A 84 -7.71 5.88 -7.35
C PHE A 84 -6.43 6.13 -8.15
N GLU A 85 -6.02 5.17 -8.97
CA GLU A 85 -4.83 5.25 -9.82
C GLU A 85 -5.14 5.63 -11.26
N CYS A 86 -6.38 5.38 -11.73
CA CYS A 86 -6.77 5.56 -13.12
C CYS A 86 -7.03 7.02 -13.55
N GLY A 87 -6.82 8.01 -12.67
CA GLY A 87 -7.10 9.41 -12.96
C GLY A 87 -8.56 9.71 -13.31
N GLY A 88 -9.50 8.90 -12.82
CA GLY A 88 -10.94 9.01 -13.10
C GLY A 88 -11.37 8.43 -14.45
N VAL A 89 -10.45 7.93 -15.27
CA VAL A 89 -10.74 7.41 -16.61
C VAL A 89 -11.13 5.94 -16.57
N GLY A 90 -12.29 5.60 -17.15
CA GLY A 90 -12.80 4.22 -17.24
C GLY A 90 -13.65 3.79 -16.06
N LEU A 91 -13.95 4.68 -15.12
CA LEU A 91 -14.89 4.41 -14.03
C LEU A 91 -16.33 4.43 -14.54
N ASP A 92 -17.14 3.53 -14.06
CA ASP A 92 -18.59 3.59 -14.28
C ASP A 92 -19.25 4.65 -13.35
N LYS A 93 -20.58 4.81 -13.48
CA LYS A 93 -21.36 5.77 -12.67
C LYS A 93 -21.32 5.51 -11.16
N HIS A 94 -20.80 4.38 -10.73
CA HIS A 94 -20.63 4.00 -9.33
C HIS A 94 -19.17 4.06 -8.88
N GLY A 95 -18.26 4.58 -9.72
CA GLY A 95 -16.83 4.65 -9.44
C GLY A 95 -16.12 3.30 -9.52
N ILE A 96 -16.65 2.35 -10.30
CA ILE A 96 -16.06 1.00 -10.43
C ILE A 96 -15.26 0.90 -11.72
N LEU A 97 -14.00 0.51 -11.62
CA LEU A 97 -13.12 0.20 -12.76
C LEU A 97 -13.30 -1.27 -13.17
N LYS A 98 -14.13 -1.50 -14.21
CA LYS A 98 -14.46 -2.87 -14.67
C LYS A 98 -13.42 -3.47 -15.61
N ASP A 99 -12.68 -2.64 -16.33
CA ASP A 99 -11.69 -3.09 -17.30
C ASP A 99 -10.53 -3.80 -16.61
N LYS A 100 -10.46 -5.13 -16.77
CA LYS A 100 -9.42 -5.98 -16.24
C LYS A 100 -8.02 -5.57 -16.74
N ASN A 101 -7.88 -5.35 -18.06
CA ASN A 101 -6.58 -5.02 -18.64
C ASN A 101 -6.04 -3.71 -18.07
N LYS A 102 -6.92 -2.72 -17.88
CA LYS A 102 -6.54 -1.45 -17.26
C LYS A 102 -6.14 -1.63 -15.79
N ARG A 103 -6.84 -2.48 -15.03
CA ARG A 103 -6.44 -2.79 -13.65
C ARG A 103 -5.06 -3.43 -13.61
N LEU A 104 -4.80 -4.42 -14.47
CA LEU A 104 -3.51 -5.12 -14.52
C LEU A 104 -2.36 -4.19 -14.98
N SER A 105 -2.61 -3.29 -15.94
CA SER A 105 -1.65 -2.24 -16.33
C SER A 105 -1.26 -1.38 -15.15
N ILE A 106 -2.23 -0.92 -14.36
CA ILE A 106 -1.99 -0.12 -13.15
C ILE A 106 -1.15 -0.89 -12.14
N VAL A 107 -1.45 -2.17 -11.90
CA VAL A 107 -0.65 -3.01 -10.99
C VAL A 107 0.80 -3.12 -11.47
N LEU A 108 1.00 -3.35 -12.77
CA LEU A 108 2.34 -3.43 -13.37
C LEU A 108 3.10 -2.11 -13.24
N GLU A 109 2.47 -0.99 -13.57
CA GLU A 109 3.07 0.35 -13.49
C GLU A 109 3.51 0.69 -12.06
N LEU A 110 2.67 0.40 -11.06
CA LEU A 110 3.00 0.63 -9.65
C LEU A 110 4.11 -0.29 -9.16
N ALA A 111 4.14 -1.54 -9.60
CA ALA A 111 5.21 -2.47 -9.26
C ALA A 111 6.56 -2.03 -9.89
N GLN A 112 6.55 -1.57 -11.14
CA GLN A 112 7.73 -0.98 -11.78
C GLN A 112 8.22 0.26 -11.03
N PHE A 113 7.32 1.15 -10.68
CA PHE A 113 7.67 2.35 -9.93
C PHE A 113 8.18 2.02 -8.52
N SER A 114 7.63 1.00 -7.85
CA SER A 114 8.13 0.57 -6.55
C SER A 114 9.60 0.11 -6.63
N ALA A 115 9.97 -0.65 -7.66
CA ALA A 115 11.36 -1.06 -7.90
C ALA A 115 12.28 0.16 -8.09
N GLN A 116 11.84 1.15 -8.87
CA GLN A 116 12.62 2.38 -9.14
C GLN A 116 12.94 3.19 -7.87
N VAL A 117 12.05 3.13 -6.87
CA VAL A 117 12.27 3.83 -5.58
C VAL A 117 12.94 2.95 -4.51
N GLY A 118 13.45 1.76 -4.88
CA GLY A 118 14.15 0.86 -3.96
C GLY A 118 13.22 -0.01 -3.09
N LEU A 119 12.00 -0.24 -3.56
CA LEU A 119 11.05 -1.21 -2.99
C LEU A 119 10.84 -2.34 -4.01
N ARG A 120 11.67 -3.36 -3.94
CA ARG A 120 11.62 -4.49 -4.87
C ARG A 120 10.33 -5.29 -4.68
N PRO A 121 9.46 -5.40 -5.70
CA PRO A 121 8.25 -6.19 -5.62
C PRO A 121 8.57 -7.70 -5.60
N VAL A 122 7.98 -8.42 -4.66
CA VAL A 122 8.21 -9.86 -4.46
C VAL A 122 6.95 -10.70 -4.60
N ASN A 123 5.78 -10.12 -4.33
CA ASN A 123 4.51 -10.82 -4.50
C ASN A 123 3.36 -9.86 -4.78
N VAL A 124 2.33 -10.35 -5.46
CA VAL A 124 1.07 -9.64 -5.65
C VAL A 124 -0.09 -10.63 -5.67
N THR A 125 -1.22 -10.25 -5.09
CA THR A 125 -2.45 -11.06 -5.10
C THR A 125 -3.67 -10.14 -5.13
N ALA A 126 -4.80 -10.64 -5.64
CA ALA A 126 -6.07 -9.95 -5.50
C ALA A 126 -6.51 -9.96 -4.03
N ALA A 127 -7.00 -8.83 -3.55
CA ALA A 127 -7.63 -8.74 -2.24
C ALA A 127 -9.04 -9.40 -2.29
N PRO A 128 -9.55 -9.93 -1.17
CA PRO A 128 -10.90 -10.46 -1.13
C PRO A 128 -11.93 -9.38 -1.51
N VAL A 129 -12.71 -9.62 -2.57
CA VAL A 129 -13.65 -8.65 -3.11
C VAL A 129 -15.07 -8.96 -2.67
N LYS A 130 -15.78 -7.96 -2.18
CA LYS A 130 -17.23 -8.03 -1.98
C LYS A 130 -17.98 -7.78 -3.29
N PRO A 131 -19.17 -8.39 -3.52
CA PRO A 131 -19.97 -8.11 -4.69
C PRO A 131 -20.21 -6.61 -4.92
N ARG A 132 -20.12 -6.16 -6.16
CA ARG A 132 -20.33 -4.76 -6.57
C ARG A 132 -19.33 -3.75 -5.99
N LYS A 133 -18.12 -4.20 -5.65
CA LYS A 133 -16.99 -3.35 -5.23
C LYS A 133 -15.87 -3.41 -6.27
N ASN A 134 -14.94 -2.48 -6.19
CA ASN A 134 -13.73 -2.51 -6.99
C ASN A 134 -12.88 -3.72 -6.64
N VAL A 135 -12.21 -4.29 -7.63
CA VAL A 135 -11.13 -5.25 -7.44
C VAL A 135 -9.90 -4.47 -7.01
N GLU A 136 -9.32 -4.89 -5.91
CA GLU A 136 -8.12 -4.29 -5.32
C GLU A 136 -7.04 -5.36 -5.19
N TYR A 137 -5.77 -4.94 -5.09
CA TYR A 137 -4.66 -5.88 -5.07
C TYR A 137 -3.71 -5.56 -3.93
N ILE A 138 -3.15 -6.58 -3.30
CA ILE A 138 -2.11 -6.45 -2.27
C ILE A 138 -0.76 -6.62 -2.95
N LEU A 139 0.03 -5.57 -2.99
CA LEU A 139 1.42 -5.59 -3.45
C LEU A 139 2.33 -5.77 -2.23
N HIS A 140 3.15 -6.81 -2.24
CA HIS A 140 4.21 -7.02 -1.26
C HIS A 140 5.55 -6.65 -1.87
N CYS A 141 6.25 -5.72 -1.23
CA CYS A 141 7.60 -5.30 -1.57
C CYS A 141 8.55 -5.51 -0.40
N ILE A 142 9.83 -5.61 -0.69
CA ILE A 142 10.93 -5.57 0.29
C ILE A 142 11.80 -4.36 -0.01
N LYS A 143 12.24 -3.64 1.02
CA LYS A 143 13.23 -2.57 0.87
C LYS A 143 14.57 -3.15 0.44
N ALA A 144 14.81 -3.16 -0.86
CA ALA A 144 16.02 -3.68 -1.50
C ALA A 144 16.13 -3.14 -2.92
N GLU A 145 17.35 -3.07 -3.42
CA GLU A 145 17.60 -2.83 -4.84
C GLU A 145 17.21 -4.07 -5.66
N GLY A 146 16.88 -3.85 -6.92
CA GLY A 146 16.58 -4.91 -7.90
C GLY A 146 15.23 -4.77 -8.57
N ASP A 147 15.14 -5.35 -9.74
CA ASP A 147 13.96 -5.33 -10.60
C ASP A 147 12.94 -6.42 -10.24
N MET A 148 11.78 -6.33 -10.87
CA MET A 148 10.79 -7.41 -10.86
C MET A 148 11.34 -8.66 -11.53
N SER A 149 11.12 -9.82 -10.92
CA SER A 149 11.42 -11.11 -11.55
C SER A 149 10.37 -11.46 -12.63
N ASP A 150 10.75 -12.32 -13.59
CA ASP A 150 9.81 -12.85 -14.59
C ASP A 150 8.66 -13.61 -13.93
N ALA A 151 8.92 -14.30 -12.82
CA ALA A 151 7.89 -14.98 -12.04
C ALA A 151 6.86 -14.00 -11.46
N PHE A 152 7.29 -12.80 -11.05
CA PHE A 152 6.37 -11.75 -10.57
C PHE A 152 5.51 -11.21 -11.73
N GLN A 153 6.10 -10.97 -12.91
CA GLN A 153 5.35 -10.50 -14.09
C GLN A 153 4.30 -11.54 -14.53
N THR A 154 4.68 -12.83 -14.55
CA THR A 154 3.75 -13.94 -14.84
C THR A 154 2.60 -13.96 -13.83
N ARG A 155 2.86 -13.67 -12.56
CA ARG A 155 1.83 -13.61 -11.51
C ARG A 155 0.83 -12.49 -11.75
N ILE A 156 1.27 -11.30 -12.19
CA ILE A 156 0.35 -10.20 -12.56
C ILE A 156 -0.60 -10.66 -13.65
N ALA A 157 -0.09 -11.33 -14.70
CA ALA A 157 -0.90 -11.81 -15.81
C ALA A 157 -1.97 -12.85 -15.37
N ALA A 158 -1.72 -13.55 -14.26
CA ALA A 158 -2.63 -14.56 -13.69
C ALA A 158 -3.63 -13.99 -12.65
N LEU A 159 -3.58 -12.69 -12.34
CA LEU A 159 -4.54 -12.04 -11.43
C LEU A 159 -5.94 -11.94 -12.05
N ASP A 160 -6.99 -12.08 -11.23
CA ASP A 160 -8.44 -12.10 -11.57
C ASP A 160 -8.93 -13.40 -12.17
#